data_77cfeb8fa4f7ab8a0c9158304bb5a96d
#
_entry.id   77cfeb8fa4f7ab8a0c9158304bb5a96d
#
_cell.length_a   1.000
_cell.length_b   1.000
_cell.length_c   1.000
_cell.angle_alpha   90.00
_cell.angle_beta   90.00
_cell.angle_gamma   90.00
#
_symmetry.space_group_name_H-M   'P 1'
#
loop_
_entity.id
_entity.type
_entity.pdbx_description
1 polymer ?
#
loop_
_entity_poly.entity_id
_entity_poly.type
_entity_poly.pdbx_seq_one_letter_code
_entity_poly.pdbx_strand_id
1 'polypeptide(L)'
;RMRPVPETGNELPPLLSGGLTYPEGEKILCKKRERGTRITCSPGSNTELFTEMKGNKRFIFRLCAAAALFLNLFPLQAGECTLMSYNVKNGTGMDGRRDYDRTARVIAEEKPDVVALQELDQGTIRSGGRDTLQELAARTTLTGTYAKAIDYSGGSYGVGILSREKPLRVKRIPLPGREEARVLLMAEFRDYWFCVTHLSLTREDSSASIDMIAALAAKCSKPFFIAGDFNLTPDSEPITRMKKYFILLSDPAQKTFPAGHPKECIDYIWMYRGKKTEAFHVKERRVIEAPAASDHRPVKVTVSY
;
A
#
# COMPACT_ATOMS: atom_id res chain seq x y z
N ARG A 1 25.84 41.51 27.33
CA ARG A 1 24.89 41.73 28.47
C ARG A 1 23.50 41.42 27.95
N MET A 2 23.00 40.21 28.26
CA MET A 2 21.65 39.75 27.97
C MET A 2 20.73 40.16 29.11
N ARG A 3 19.53 40.63 28.80
CA ARG A 3 18.46 40.90 29.76
C ARG A 3 17.54 39.65 29.82
N PRO A 4 17.00 39.29 30.98
CA PRO A 4 16.09 38.16 31.10
C PRO A 4 14.67 38.49 30.66
N VAL A 5 13.99 37.49 30.07
CA VAL A 5 12.57 37.48 29.69
C VAL A 5 11.71 37.03 30.87
N PRO A 6 10.57 37.65 31.18
CA PRO A 6 9.70 37.22 32.27
C PRO A 6 8.85 35.99 31.91
N GLU A 7 8.71 35.09 32.89
CA GLU A 7 7.77 34.00 32.91
C GLU A 7 6.32 34.52 33.03
N THR A 8 5.43 34.11 32.14
CA THR A 8 3.99 34.26 32.31
C THR A 8 3.34 32.88 32.43
N GLY A 9 2.63 32.70 33.55
CA GLY A 9 1.98 31.46 33.95
C GLY A 9 0.86 31.05 33.00
N ASN A 10 0.74 29.74 32.85
CA ASN A 10 -0.35 29.04 32.17
C ASN A 10 -1.49 28.79 33.14
N GLU A 11 -2.60 29.50 32.97
CA GLU A 11 -3.90 29.07 33.48
C GLU A 11 -4.70 28.44 32.33
N LEU A 12 -5.19 27.21 32.54
CA LEU A 12 -6.06 26.47 31.63
C LEU A 12 -7.50 27.00 31.78
N PRO A 13 -8.23 27.25 30.69
CA PRO A 13 -9.65 27.54 30.74
C PRO A 13 -10.49 26.27 30.96
N PRO A 14 -11.71 26.40 31.59
CA PRO A 14 -12.53 25.27 31.97
C PRO A 14 -13.26 24.62 30.80
N LEU A 15 -13.44 23.29 30.92
CA LEU A 15 -14.19 22.44 30.02
C LEU A 15 -15.68 22.85 29.99
N LEU A 16 -16.17 23.30 28.85
CA LEU A 16 -17.60 23.44 28.56
C LEU A 16 -18.15 22.09 28.09
N SER A 17 -19.05 21.52 28.92
CA SER A 17 -19.90 20.39 28.59
C SER A 17 -20.98 20.84 27.61
N GLY A 18 -20.89 20.47 26.34
CA GLY A 18 -21.93 20.60 25.34
C GLY A 18 -22.39 19.23 24.88
N GLY A 19 -23.54 18.77 25.41
CA GLY A 19 -24.20 17.55 24.97
C GLY A 19 -24.77 17.72 23.56
N LEU A 20 -24.39 16.83 22.66
CA LEU A 20 -25.02 16.62 21.35
C LEU A 20 -26.08 15.50 21.49
N THR A 21 -27.33 15.88 21.39
CA THR A 21 -28.48 14.97 21.28
C THR A 21 -28.56 14.40 19.89
N TYR A 22 -28.59 13.07 19.78
CA TYR A 22 -28.97 12.35 18.56
C TYR A 22 -30.47 12.03 18.61
N PRO A 23 -31.21 12.10 17.49
CA PRO A 23 -32.62 11.74 17.46
C PRO A 23 -32.81 10.22 17.56
N GLU A 24 -33.71 9.86 18.48
CA GLU A 24 -34.23 8.50 18.68
C GLU A 24 -35.15 8.08 17.53
N GLY A 25 -35.09 6.78 17.16
CA GLY A 25 -36.22 6.17 16.51
C GLY A 25 -35.87 4.98 15.62
N GLU A 26 -35.69 3.79 16.20
CA GLU A 26 -36.42 2.59 15.81
C GLU A 26 -36.01 1.41 16.71
N LYS A 27 -36.92 1.02 17.59
CA LYS A 27 -36.78 -0.17 18.42
C LYS A 27 -37.25 -1.40 17.64
N ILE A 28 -36.31 -2.28 17.30
CA ILE A 28 -36.68 -3.63 16.85
C ILE A 28 -36.90 -4.51 18.07
N LEU A 29 -38.17 -4.87 18.31
CA LEU A 29 -38.59 -5.79 19.36
C LEU A 29 -38.30 -7.24 18.93
N CYS A 30 -37.28 -7.88 19.48
CA CYS A 30 -37.15 -9.33 19.46
C CYS A 30 -38.07 -9.95 20.54
N LYS A 31 -39.17 -10.56 20.14
CA LYS A 31 -40.02 -11.40 21.01
C LYS A 31 -39.39 -12.78 21.15
N LYS A 32 -39.04 -13.10 22.41
CA LYS A 32 -38.70 -14.44 22.91
C LYS A 32 -39.95 -15.32 22.82
N ARG A 33 -39.86 -16.47 22.15
CA ARG A 33 -40.96 -17.43 22.01
C ARG A 33 -40.71 -18.60 22.96
N GLU A 34 -41.59 -18.68 23.99
CA GLU A 34 -41.66 -19.83 24.91
C GLU A 34 -42.44 -21.01 24.30
N ARG A 35 -42.16 -22.15 24.87
CA ARG A 35 -42.58 -23.50 24.52
C ARG A 35 -44.10 -23.71 24.39
N GLY A 36 -44.46 -24.49 23.41
CA GLY A 36 -45.47 -25.58 23.54
C GLY A 36 -46.88 -25.21 23.22
N THR A 37 -47.35 -25.49 21.99
CA THR A 37 -48.72 -25.99 21.77
C THR A 37 -48.80 -26.76 20.47
N ARG A 38 -49.25 -27.99 20.57
CA ARG A 38 -49.60 -28.93 19.51
C ARG A 38 -50.85 -28.45 18.80
N ILE A 39 -50.83 -28.18 17.52
CA ILE A 39 -52.02 -27.93 16.71
C ILE A 39 -52.20 -29.12 15.80
N THR A 40 -53.25 -29.89 16.03
CA THR A 40 -53.79 -30.95 15.15
C THR A 40 -54.63 -30.25 14.07
N CYS A 41 -54.32 -30.44 12.80
CA CYS A 41 -55.20 -30.11 11.70
C CYS A 41 -55.71 -31.40 11.06
N SER A 42 -57.01 -31.56 11.01
CA SER A 42 -57.74 -32.63 10.30
C SER A 42 -57.74 -32.40 8.78
N PRO A 43 -57.87 -33.50 7.98
CA PRO A 43 -57.69 -33.42 6.53
C PRO A 43 -58.95 -32.95 5.82
N GLY A 44 -58.84 -31.89 5.04
CA GLY A 44 -59.83 -31.49 4.03
C GLY A 44 -59.35 -31.99 2.67
N SER A 45 -60.19 -32.76 2.04
CA SER A 45 -60.05 -33.34 0.70
C SER A 45 -59.80 -32.32 -0.40
N ASN A 46 -58.73 -32.52 -1.16
CA ASN A 46 -58.74 -32.27 -2.60
C ASN A 46 -57.63 -33.15 -3.24
N THR A 47 -58.08 -34.28 -3.74
CA THR A 47 -57.42 -35.12 -4.73
C THR A 47 -57.37 -34.33 -6.04
N GLU A 48 -56.20 -34.13 -6.62
CA GLU A 48 -55.85 -34.39 -8.01
C GLU A 48 -54.57 -33.68 -8.40
N LEU A 49 -53.76 -34.41 -9.14
CA LEU A 49 -52.55 -34.04 -9.89
C LEU A 49 -51.19 -34.19 -9.14
N PHE A 50 -50.86 -35.39 -8.68
CA PHE A 50 -49.49 -35.81 -8.71
C PHE A 50 -49.25 -36.80 -9.87
N THR A 51 -49.02 -36.21 -11.05
CA THR A 51 -48.49 -36.97 -12.18
C THR A 51 -47.05 -37.32 -11.87
N GLU A 52 -46.72 -38.60 -11.87
CA GLU A 52 -45.41 -39.18 -11.70
C GLU A 52 -44.34 -38.52 -12.54
N MET A 53 -43.43 -37.78 -11.91
CA MET A 53 -42.11 -37.55 -12.49
C MET A 53 -41.14 -38.59 -11.93
N LYS A 54 -41.23 -39.83 -12.42
CA LYS A 54 -40.13 -40.79 -12.39
C LYS A 54 -39.05 -40.34 -13.37
N GLY A 55 -38.46 -39.16 -13.16
CA GLY A 55 -37.39 -38.59 -13.94
C GLY A 55 -36.04 -38.94 -13.34
N ASN A 56 -35.52 -40.04 -13.80
CA ASN A 56 -34.10 -40.34 -14.06
C ASN A 56 -33.06 -39.77 -13.08
N LYS A 57 -32.96 -40.32 -11.88
CA LYS A 57 -31.86 -40.02 -10.92
C LYS A 57 -30.46 -40.17 -11.55
N ARG A 58 -30.32 -40.96 -12.63
CA ARG A 58 -29.07 -41.13 -13.39
C ARG A 58 -28.75 -39.88 -14.26
N PHE A 59 -29.76 -39.12 -14.67
CA PHE A 59 -29.53 -37.90 -15.48
C PHE A 59 -29.08 -36.72 -14.63
N ILE A 60 -29.66 -36.58 -13.42
CA ILE A 60 -29.26 -35.51 -12.46
C ILE A 60 -27.84 -35.79 -11.96
N PHE A 61 -27.49 -37.09 -11.68
CA PHE A 61 -26.12 -37.44 -11.27
C PHE A 61 -25.08 -37.19 -12.38
N ARG A 62 -25.44 -37.35 -13.66
CA ARG A 62 -24.56 -37.06 -14.79
C ARG A 62 -24.41 -35.55 -15.04
N LEU A 63 -25.45 -34.74 -14.81
CA LEU A 63 -25.33 -33.28 -14.86
C LEU A 63 -24.48 -32.72 -13.72
N CYS A 64 -24.64 -33.23 -12.49
CA CYS A 64 -23.81 -32.79 -11.36
C CYS A 64 -22.35 -33.26 -11.52
N ALA A 65 -22.08 -34.43 -12.06
CA ALA A 65 -20.71 -34.88 -12.36
C ALA A 65 -20.06 -34.09 -13.47
N ALA A 66 -20.80 -33.72 -14.52
CA ALA A 66 -20.30 -32.84 -15.58
C ALA A 66 -20.03 -31.42 -15.08
N ALA A 67 -20.90 -30.85 -14.24
CA ALA A 67 -20.68 -29.54 -13.62
C ALA A 67 -19.47 -29.54 -12.67
N ALA A 68 -19.26 -30.62 -11.90
CA ALA A 68 -18.09 -30.81 -11.04
C ALA A 68 -16.79 -30.98 -11.84
N LEU A 69 -16.82 -31.59 -13.04
CA LEU A 69 -15.66 -31.68 -13.93
C LEU A 69 -15.33 -30.32 -14.58
N PHE A 70 -16.35 -29.51 -14.91
CA PHE A 70 -16.13 -28.18 -15.49
C PHE A 70 -15.56 -27.17 -14.48
N LEU A 71 -15.87 -27.31 -13.18
CA LEU A 71 -15.31 -26.48 -12.11
C LEU A 71 -13.82 -26.75 -11.85
N ASN A 72 -13.27 -27.90 -12.29
CA ASN A 72 -11.86 -28.24 -12.14
C ASN A 72 -11.00 -27.91 -13.37
N LEU A 73 -11.55 -27.33 -14.43
CA LEU A 73 -10.84 -27.04 -15.67
C LEU A 73 -10.43 -25.57 -15.82
N PHE A 74 -10.82 -24.69 -14.90
CA PHE A 74 -10.20 -23.36 -14.83
C PHE A 74 -8.92 -23.50 -13.99
N PRO A 75 -7.73 -23.39 -14.60
CA PRO A 75 -6.53 -23.25 -13.81
C PRO A 75 -6.77 -22.06 -12.87
N LEU A 76 -6.53 -22.25 -11.57
CA LEU A 76 -6.49 -21.18 -10.61
C LEU A 76 -5.42 -20.22 -11.15
N GLN A 77 -5.85 -19.15 -11.83
CA GLN A 77 -4.93 -18.21 -12.44
C GLN A 77 -4.19 -17.57 -11.28
N ALA A 78 -2.89 -17.88 -11.17
CA ALA A 78 -2.02 -17.25 -10.18
C ALA A 78 -2.19 -15.74 -10.30
N GLY A 79 -2.50 -15.08 -9.19
CA GLY A 79 -2.58 -13.62 -9.15
C GLY A 79 -1.23 -13.04 -9.55
N GLU A 80 -1.23 -11.94 -10.28
CA GLU A 80 -0.02 -11.16 -10.55
C GLU A 80 -0.15 -9.78 -9.92
N CYS A 81 0.96 -9.24 -9.43
CA CYS A 81 1.02 -7.89 -8.90
C CYS A 81 2.30 -7.21 -9.37
N THR A 82 2.14 -6.07 -10.00
CA THR A 82 3.25 -5.23 -10.47
C THR A 82 3.52 -4.12 -9.47
N LEU A 83 4.67 -4.21 -8.82
CA LEU A 83 5.18 -3.29 -7.81
C LEU A 83 6.19 -2.35 -8.47
N MET A 84 6.15 -1.07 -8.11
CA MET A 84 7.10 -0.06 -8.60
C MET A 84 7.61 0.81 -7.46
N SER A 85 8.85 1.27 -7.55
CA SER A 85 9.44 2.33 -6.71
C SER A 85 9.97 3.43 -7.58
N TYR A 86 9.70 4.69 -7.24
CA TYR A 86 10.18 5.83 -8.01
C TYR A 86 10.36 7.07 -7.12
N ASN A 87 11.60 7.49 -6.92
CA ASN A 87 11.91 8.82 -6.41
C ASN A 87 11.68 9.81 -7.55
N VAL A 88 10.65 10.65 -7.42
CA VAL A 88 10.16 11.54 -8.49
C VAL A 88 10.70 12.96 -8.42
N LYS A 89 11.55 13.27 -7.42
CA LYS A 89 12.13 14.60 -7.24
C LYS A 89 11.07 15.70 -7.40
N ASN A 90 9.97 15.60 -6.66
CA ASN A 90 8.79 16.48 -6.75
C ASN A 90 8.29 16.79 -8.18
N GLY A 91 8.47 15.85 -9.12
CA GLY A 91 8.14 16.02 -10.54
C GLY A 91 9.14 16.85 -11.35
N THR A 92 10.32 17.16 -10.77
CA THR A 92 11.36 17.94 -11.45
C THR A 92 12.32 17.04 -12.20
N GLY A 93 12.41 17.21 -13.50
CA GLY A 93 13.32 16.45 -14.35
C GLY A 93 14.76 16.92 -14.31
N MET A 94 15.63 16.22 -15.06
CA MET A 94 17.05 16.53 -15.19
C MET A 94 17.31 17.86 -15.90
N ASP A 95 16.32 18.41 -16.60
CA ASP A 95 16.32 19.75 -17.20
C ASP A 95 15.97 20.87 -16.20
N GLY A 96 15.75 20.53 -14.93
CA GLY A 96 15.33 21.45 -13.87
C GLY A 96 13.87 21.90 -13.98
N ARG A 97 13.10 21.40 -14.95
CA ARG A 97 11.70 21.77 -15.14
C ARG A 97 10.79 20.76 -14.45
N ARG A 98 9.78 21.27 -13.72
CA ARG A 98 8.72 20.43 -13.17
C ARG A 98 7.73 20.10 -14.27
N ASP A 99 7.52 18.78 -14.47
CA ASP A 99 6.64 18.25 -15.50
C ASP A 99 5.98 16.96 -15.00
N TYR A 100 4.77 17.12 -14.46
CA TYR A 100 4.00 15.99 -13.93
C TYR A 100 3.49 15.06 -15.03
N ASP A 101 3.27 15.55 -16.27
CA ASP A 101 2.84 14.73 -17.39
C ASP A 101 3.95 13.77 -17.81
N ARG A 102 5.20 14.25 -17.81
CA ARG A 102 6.38 13.42 -18.07
C ARG A 102 6.53 12.32 -17.02
N THR A 103 6.47 12.67 -15.73
CA THR A 103 6.60 11.70 -14.63
C THR A 103 5.45 10.69 -14.63
N ALA A 104 4.21 11.16 -14.83
CA ALA A 104 3.03 10.29 -14.89
C ALA A 104 3.06 9.33 -16.09
N ARG A 105 3.59 9.77 -17.24
CA ARG A 105 3.75 8.91 -18.42
C ARG A 105 4.65 7.73 -18.12
N VAL A 106 5.80 7.95 -17.48
CA VAL A 106 6.71 6.87 -17.06
C VAL A 106 6.00 5.84 -16.18
N ILE A 107 5.16 6.30 -15.23
CA ILE A 107 4.39 5.41 -14.37
C ILE A 107 3.32 4.66 -15.17
N ALA A 108 2.55 5.36 -16.00
CA ALA A 108 1.40 4.80 -16.72
C ALA A 108 1.80 3.74 -17.76
N GLU A 109 2.92 3.94 -18.46
CA GLU A 109 3.46 3.00 -19.45
C GLU A 109 3.80 1.64 -18.83
N GLU A 110 4.21 1.63 -17.57
CA GLU A 110 4.58 0.41 -16.83
C GLU A 110 3.38 -0.34 -16.22
N LYS A 111 2.20 0.28 -16.21
CA LYS A 111 0.93 -0.28 -15.73
C LYS A 111 1.02 -0.93 -14.33
N PRO A 112 1.64 -0.29 -13.33
CA PRO A 112 1.81 -0.88 -12.01
C PRO A 112 0.44 -1.02 -11.30
N ASP A 113 0.35 -2.01 -10.41
CA ASP A 113 -0.78 -2.12 -9.49
C ASP A 113 -0.58 -1.19 -8.29
N VAL A 114 0.69 -1.01 -7.88
CA VAL A 114 1.05 -0.12 -6.79
C VAL A 114 2.44 0.48 -6.99
N VAL A 115 2.59 1.77 -6.64
CA VAL A 115 3.84 2.54 -6.78
C VAL A 115 4.21 3.18 -5.45
N ALA A 116 5.43 2.97 -5.01
CA ALA A 116 6.07 3.72 -3.93
C ALA A 116 6.71 4.97 -4.50
N LEU A 117 6.33 6.15 -4.01
CA LEU A 117 6.86 7.43 -4.45
C LEU A 117 7.61 8.12 -3.33
N GLN A 118 8.78 8.66 -3.63
CA GLN A 118 9.59 9.46 -2.73
C GLN A 118 9.72 10.90 -3.27
N GLU A 119 10.10 11.80 -2.37
CA GLU A 119 10.30 13.23 -2.64
C GLU A 119 9.04 13.95 -3.14
N LEU A 120 7.94 13.78 -2.44
CA LEU A 120 6.67 14.41 -2.77
C LEU A 120 6.50 15.73 -2.01
N ASP A 121 6.29 16.81 -2.74
CA ASP A 121 5.84 18.10 -2.19
C ASP A 121 4.31 18.12 -2.09
N GLN A 122 3.80 18.66 -0.99
CA GLN A 122 2.38 18.97 -0.82
C GLN A 122 2.24 20.43 -0.39
N GLY A 123 1.75 21.27 -1.29
CA GLY A 123 1.48 22.68 -1.02
C GLY A 123 2.72 23.57 -0.77
N THR A 124 3.91 23.14 -1.17
CA THR A 124 5.15 23.89 -0.93
C THR A 124 5.26 25.10 -1.87
N ILE A 125 6.00 26.14 -1.45
CA ILE A 125 6.28 27.31 -2.29
C ILE A 125 7.00 26.88 -3.57
N ARG A 126 8.00 25.99 -3.47
CA ARG A 126 8.75 25.52 -4.65
C ARG A 126 7.87 24.70 -5.62
N SER A 127 6.78 24.08 -5.16
CA SER A 127 5.81 23.41 -6.03
C SER A 127 4.76 24.35 -6.61
N GLY A 128 4.79 25.63 -6.26
CA GLY A 128 3.74 26.59 -6.63
C GLY A 128 2.40 26.28 -5.94
N GLY A 129 2.46 25.76 -4.71
CA GLY A 129 1.28 25.35 -3.94
C GLY A 129 0.64 24.03 -4.41
N ARG A 130 1.25 23.31 -5.35
CA ARG A 130 0.71 22.05 -5.88
C ARG A 130 1.04 20.87 -4.98
N ASP A 131 0.17 19.86 -5.04
CA ASP A 131 0.35 18.55 -4.43
C ASP A 131 0.84 17.55 -5.49
N THR A 132 2.13 17.17 -5.41
CA THR A 132 2.77 16.28 -6.38
C THR A 132 2.04 14.94 -6.50
N LEU A 133 1.58 14.38 -5.37
CA LEU A 133 0.89 13.10 -5.39
C LEU A 133 -0.47 13.21 -6.09
N GLN A 134 -1.24 14.25 -5.82
CA GLN A 134 -2.53 14.46 -6.47
C GLN A 134 -2.38 14.73 -7.97
N GLU A 135 -1.36 15.50 -8.37
CA GLU A 135 -1.04 15.75 -9.78
C GLU A 135 -0.73 14.44 -10.53
N LEU A 136 0.04 13.54 -9.90
CA LEU A 136 0.35 12.23 -10.48
C LEU A 136 -0.86 11.29 -10.44
N ALA A 137 -1.63 11.26 -9.34
CA ALA A 137 -2.84 10.43 -9.22
C ALA A 137 -3.88 10.75 -10.30
N ALA A 138 -4.13 12.04 -10.55
CA ALA A 138 -5.08 12.48 -11.57
C ALA A 138 -4.67 12.04 -12.99
N ARG A 139 -3.37 12.05 -13.30
CA ARG A 139 -2.84 11.69 -14.63
C ARG A 139 -2.70 10.19 -14.86
N THR A 140 -2.50 9.42 -13.80
CA THR A 140 -2.35 7.97 -13.86
C THR A 140 -3.64 7.20 -13.59
N THR A 141 -4.71 7.89 -13.18
CA THR A 141 -5.99 7.29 -12.72
C THR A 141 -5.81 6.34 -11.53
N LEU A 142 -4.74 6.50 -10.75
CA LEU A 142 -4.45 5.74 -9.54
C LEU A 142 -4.89 6.51 -8.30
N THR A 143 -5.17 5.78 -7.22
CA THR A 143 -5.52 6.36 -5.91
C THR A 143 -4.25 6.76 -5.16
N GLY A 144 -4.15 8.03 -4.73
CA GLY A 144 -3.02 8.55 -3.95
C GLY A 144 -3.22 8.41 -2.45
N THR A 145 -2.17 7.99 -1.74
CA THR A 145 -2.09 7.99 -0.27
C THR A 145 -0.77 8.61 0.16
N TYR A 146 -0.82 9.69 0.95
CA TYR A 146 0.34 10.50 1.35
C TYR A 146 0.74 10.28 2.81
N ALA A 147 2.05 10.40 3.09
CA ALA A 147 2.60 10.53 4.42
C ALA A 147 3.63 11.66 4.48
N LYS A 148 3.34 12.65 5.33
CA LYS A 148 4.25 13.74 5.62
C LYS A 148 5.44 13.22 6.45
N ALA A 149 6.65 13.57 6.04
CA ALA A 149 7.87 13.41 6.82
C ALA A 149 8.21 14.70 7.58
N ILE A 150 8.22 15.83 6.86
CA ILE A 150 8.56 17.16 7.43
C ILE A 150 7.61 18.25 6.96
N ASP A 151 7.56 19.36 7.70
CA ASP A 151 7.08 20.63 7.19
C ASP A 151 8.19 21.27 6.35
N TYR A 152 7.85 21.71 5.16
CA TYR A 152 8.85 22.23 4.21
C TYR A 152 8.29 23.34 3.36
N SER A 153 8.99 24.49 3.33
CA SER A 153 8.71 25.58 2.40
C SER A 153 7.23 25.98 2.30
N GLY A 154 6.56 26.17 3.46
CA GLY A 154 5.15 26.58 3.55
C GLY A 154 4.12 25.48 3.33
N GLY A 155 4.56 24.28 3.05
CA GLY A 155 3.74 23.06 2.91
C GLY A 155 4.38 21.89 3.62
N SER A 156 4.33 20.70 3.02
CA SER A 156 4.95 19.48 3.55
C SER A 156 5.69 18.71 2.46
N TYR A 157 6.64 17.87 2.91
CA TYR A 157 7.42 16.98 2.08
C TYR A 157 7.39 15.58 2.67
N GLY A 158 7.37 14.56 1.82
CA GLY A 158 7.27 13.18 2.29
C GLY A 158 7.23 12.14 1.19
N VAL A 159 6.55 11.04 1.49
CA VAL A 159 6.40 9.89 0.60
C VAL A 159 4.93 9.59 0.30
N GLY A 160 4.66 8.81 -0.74
CA GLY A 160 3.30 8.45 -1.10
C GLY A 160 3.22 7.09 -1.77
N ILE A 161 2.00 6.60 -1.85
CA ILE A 161 1.64 5.40 -2.61
C ILE A 161 0.59 5.80 -3.64
N LEU A 162 0.81 5.43 -4.90
CA LEU A 162 -0.24 5.35 -5.91
C LEU A 162 -0.66 3.89 -6.06
N SER A 163 -1.96 3.60 -6.13
CA SER A 163 -2.46 2.23 -6.26
C SER A 163 -3.75 2.15 -7.07
N ARG A 164 -3.97 1.03 -7.76
CA ARG A 164 -5.24 0.76 -8.47
C ARG A 164 -6.39 0.63 -7.49
N GLU A 165 -6.17 -0.11 -6.39
CA GLU A 165 -7.16 -0.30 -5.35
C GLU A 165 -6.95 0.71 -4.22
N LYS A 166 -8.04 1.19 -3.62
CA LYS A 166 -7.96 1.99 -2.39
C LYS A 166 -7.50 1.10 -1.23
N PRO A 167 -6.51 1.54 -0.43
CA PRO A 167 -6.08 0.77 0.74
C PRO A 167 -7.22 0.56 1.75
N LEU A 168 -7.29 -0.63 2.35
CA LEU A 168 -8.21 -0.97 3.43
C LEU A 168 -7.83 -0.27 4.73
N ARG A 169 -6.52 -0.12 4.96
CA ARG A 169 -5.94 0.50 6.16
C ARG A 169 -4.63 1.20 5.84
N VAL A 170 -4.38 2.30 6.52
CA VAL A 170 -3.15 3.09 6.34
C VAL A 170 -2.53 3.37 7.69
N LYS A 171 -1.19 3.21 7.80
CA LYS A 171 -0.40 3.62 8.95
C LYS A 171 0.75 4.51 8.51
N ARG A 172 1.08 5.49 9.32
CA ARG A 172 2.20 6.42 9.14
C ARG A 172 3.07 6.35 10.38
N ILE A 173 4.28 5.87 10.23
CA ILE A 173 5.20 5.58 11.34
C ILE A 173 6.43 6.45 11.18
N PRO A 174 6.73 7.36 12.11
CA PRO A 174 7.99 8.10 12.11
C PRO A 174 9.17 7.13 12.16
N LEU A 175 10.18 7.42 11.35
CA LEU A 175 11.45 6.70 11.33
C LEU A 175 12.60 7.62 11.76
N PRO A 176 13.70 7.09 12.29
CA PRO A 176 14.91 7.83 12.54
C PRO A 176 15.44 8.59 11.32
N GLY A 177 15.86 9.82 11.52
CA GLY A 177 16.45 10.68 10.50
C GLY A 177 16.90 11.97 11.15
N ARG A 178 18.17 12.01 11.62
CA ARG A 178 18.73 13.16 12.35
C ARG A 178 18.98 14.36 11.45
N GLU A 179 19.24 14.14 10.17
CA GLU A 179 19.40 15.20 9.18
C GLU A 179 18.04 15.69 8.62
N GLU A 180 17.08 14.79 8.51
CA GLU A 180 15.73 15.04 8.04
C GLU A 180 14.82 13.94 8.58
N ALA A 181 13.71 14.30 9.21
CA ALA A 181 12.77 13.30 9.73
C ALA A 181 12.23 12.41 8.59
N ARG A 182 12.18 11.10 8.83
CA ARG A 182 11.75 10.09 7.88
C ARG A 182 10.41 9.48 8.29
N VAL A 183 9.75 8.85 7.35
CA VAL A 183 8.46 8.21 7.59
C VAL A 183 8.34 6.91 6.80
N LEU A 184 7.72 5.91 7.42
CA LEU A 184 7.20 4.72 6.76
C LEU A 184 5.70 4.91 6.54
N LEU A 185 5.27 4.87 5.30
CA LEU A 185 3.85 4.75 4.96
C LEU A 185 3.54 3.29 4.68
N MET A 186 2.59 2.73 5.42
CA MET A 186 2.11 1.35 5.24
C MET A 186 0.67 1.37 4.75
N ALA A 187 0.39 0.73 3.65
CA ALA A 187 -0.94 0.55 3.07
C ALA A 187 -1.32 -0.94 3.06
N GLU A 188 -2.45 -1.30 3.68
CA GLU A 188 -3.01 -2.65 3.63
C GLU A 188 -3.97 -2.77 2.46
N PHE A 189 -3.72 -3.73 1.60
CA PHE A 189 -4.62 -4.17 0.55
C PHE A 189 -5.29 -5.49 0.92
N ARG A 190 -6.16 -6.00 0.06
CA ARG A 190 -6.86 -7.26 0.31
C ARG A 190 -5.90 -8.41 0.58
N ASP A 191 -4.85 -8.54 -0.21
CA ASP A 191 -3.98 -9.72 -0.22
C ASP A 191 -2.58 -9.48 0.35
N TYR A 192 -2.15 -8.20 0.52
CA TYR A 192 -0.81 -7.83 0.97
C TYR A 192 -0.75 -6.48 1.67
N TRP A 193 0.37 -6.20 2.33
CA TRP A 193 0.82 -4.88 2.74
C TRP A 193 1.84 -4.36 1.74
N PHE A 194 1.69 -3.11 1.30
CA PHE A 194 2.69 -2.40 0.55
C PHE A 194 3.13 -1.15 1.30
N CYS A 195 4.44 -0.98 1.42
CA CYS A 195 5.02 0.09 2.23
C CYS A 195 6.01 0.89 1.42
N VAL A 196 6.11 2.18 1.71
CA VAL A 196 7.09 3.09 1.12
C VAL A 196 7.86 3.82 2.19
N THR A 197 9.15 4.02 1.93
CA THR A 197 10.04 4.84 2.73
C THR A 197 11.04 5.59 1.85
N HIS A 198 11.64 6.62 2.42
CA HIS A 198 12.87 7.27 1.96
C HIS A 198 13.79 7.32 3.17
N LEU A 199 14.82 6.47 3.21
CA LEU A 199 15.66 6.30 4.38
C LEU A 199 16.65 7.46 4.54
N SER A 200 17.17 7.61 5.76
CA SER A 200 18.20 8.57 6.14
C SER A 200 19.51 8.32 5.39
N LEU A 201 20.26 9.39 5.14
CA LEU A 201 21.65 9.32 4.66
C LEU A 201 22.60 8.82 5.75
N THR A 202 22.16 8.87 7.02
CA THR A 202 22.94 8.39 8.17
C THR A 202 22.75 6.89 8.35
N ARG A 203 23.84 6.13 8.35
CA ARG A 203 23.82 4.64 8.41
C ARG A 203 23.16 4.10 9.68
N GLU A 204 23.41 4.73 10.83
CA GLU A 204 22.84 4.34 12.11
C GLU A 204 21.32 4.49 12.11
N ASP A 205 20.81 5.61 11.59
CA ASP A 205 19.37 5.87 11.48
C ASP A 205 18.70 4.91 10.49
N SER A 206 19.37 4.62 9.36
CA SER A 206 18.89 3.64 8.39
C SER A 206 18.87 2.22 8.96
N SER A 207 19.89 1.82 9.74
CA SER A 207 19.92 0.52 10.42
C SER A 207 18.79 0.40 11.44
N ALA A 208 18.58 1.43 12.27
CA ALA A 208 17.48 1.48 13.22
C ALA A 208 16.11 1.43 12.54
N SER A 209 15.96 2.15 11.41
CA SER A 209 14.75 2.12 10.60
C SER A 209 14.47 0.73 10.05
N ILE A 210 15.47 0.02 9.55
CA ILE A 210 15.36 -1.36 9.06
C ILE A 210 14.86 -2.30 10.16
N ASP A 211 15.42 -2.22 11.37
CA ASP A 211 14.99 -3.05 12.51
C ASP A 211 13.53 -2.74 12.92
N MET A 212 13.15 -1.45 12.94
CA MET A 212 11.76 -1.04 13.20
C MET A 212 10.81 -1.59 12.14
N ILE A 213 11.16 -1.50 10.86
CA ILE A 213 10.35 -1.99 9.74
C ILE A 213 10.21 -3.52 9.83
N ALA A 214 11.29 -4.24 10.13
CA ALA A 214 11.26 -5.69 10.31
C ALA A 214 10.35 -6.10 11.48
N ALA A 215 10.39 -5.39 12.60
CA ALA A 215 9.52 -5.64 13.75
C ALA A 215 8.04 -5.37 13.44
N LEU A 216 7.73 -4.39 12.58
CA LEU A 216 6.38 -4.12 12.10
C LEU A 216 5.90 -5.21 11.12
N ALA A 217 6.76 -5.60 10.17
CA ALA A 217 6.47 -6.65 9.20
C ALA A 217 6.17 -8.00 9.86
N ALA A 218 6.91 -8.34 10.92
CA ALA A 218 6.71 -9.57 11.70
C ALA A 218 5.32 -9.68 12.34
N LYS A 219 4.65 -8.56 12.59
CA LYS A 219 3.29 -8.49 13.15
C LYS A 219 2.18 -8.55 12.08
N CYS A 220 2.55 -8.51 10.81
CA CYS A 220 1.59 -8.56 9.70
C CYS A 220 1.24 -10.00 9.36
N SER A 221 -0.06 -10.29 9.23
CA SER A 221 -0.55 -11.63 8.85
C SER A 221 -0.53 -11.87 7.33
N LYS A 222 -0.47 -10.80 6.55
CA LYS A 222 -0.40 -10.81 5.08
C LYS A 222 1.04 -10.64 4.62
N PRO A 223 1.39 -11.05 3.39
CA PRO A 223 2.65 -10.71 2.75
C PRO A 223 2.96 -9.23 2.87
N PHE A 224 4.20 -8.89 3.13
CA PHE A 224 4.63 -7.52 3.37
C PHE A 224 5.73 -7.14 2.38
N PHE A 225 5.41 -6.18 1.53
CA PHE A 225 6.34 -5.58 0.58
C PHE A 225 6.75 -4.19 1.05
N ILE A 226 8.00 -3.83 0.82
CA ILE A 226 8.50 -2.47 1.02
C ILE A 226 9.35 -2.04 -0.15
N ALA A 227 9.13 -0.82 -0.59
CA ALA A 227 9.84 -0.21 -1.69
C ALA A 227 10.26 1.22 -1.31
N GLY A 228 11.31 1.72 -1.96
CA GLY A 228 11.75 3.07 -1.71
C GLY A 228 13.17 3.35 -2.17
N ASP A 229 13.57 4.59 -1.92
CA ASP A 229 14.94 5.06 -1.93
C ASP A 229 15.53 4.81 -0.55
N PHE A 230 16.50 3.91 -0.48
CA PHE A 230 17.15 3.53 0.75
C PHE A 230 18.42 4.36 1.04
N ASN A 231 18.90 5.14 0.07
CA ASN A 231 20.16 5.90 0.16
C ASN A 231 21.38 5.02 0.54
N LEU A 232 21.36 3.75 0.19
CA LEU A 232 22.31 2.73 0.59
C LEU A 232 22.67 1.84 -0.59
N THR A 233 23.95 1.58 -0.81
CA THR A 233 24.44 0.65 -1.84
C THR A 233 24.28 -0.81 -1.41
N PRO A 234 24.25 -1.78 -2.37
CA PRO A 234 23.96 -3.21 -2.08
C PRO A 234 24.95 -3.89 -1.14
N ASP A 235 26.16 -3.37 -1.02
CA ASP A 235 27.27 -3.86 -0.18
C ASP A 235 27.33 -3.22 1.20
N SER A 236 26.51 -2.20 1.45
CA SER A 236 26.46 -1.51 2.76
C SER A 236 25.99 -2.41 3.90
N GLU A 237 26.46 -2.13 5.13
CA GLU A 237 26.05 -2.90 6.32
C GLU A 237 24.54 -2.89 6.55
N PRO A 238 23.83 -1.73 6.45
CA PRO A 238 22.37 -1.74 6.64
C PRO A 238 21.64 -2.60 5.60
N ILE A 239 22.09 -2.64 4.35
CA ILE A 239 21.50 -3.54 3.32
C ILE A 239 21.82 -5.01 3.64
N THR A 240 22.99 -5.31 4.16
CA THR A 240 23.32 -6.66 4.66
C THR A 240 22.41 -7.05 5.84
N ARG A 241 22.12 -6.11 6.74
CA ARG A 241 21.13 -6.28 7.83
C ARG A 241 19.73 -6.53 7.27
N MET A 242 19.31 -5.76 6.27
CA MET A 242 18.00 -5.92 5.60
C MET A 242 17.82 -7.34 5.04
N LYS A 243 18.85 -7.92 4.41
CA LYS A 243 18.84 -9.29 3.85
C LYS A 243 18.55 -10.38 4.88
N LYS A 244 18.75 -10.13 6.18
CA LYS A 244 18.41 -11.08 7.27
C LYS A 244 16.89 -11.23 7.40
N TYR A 245 16.15 -10.16 7.20
CA TYR A 245 14.70 -10.10 7.41
C TYR A 245 13.90 -10.16 6.13
N PHE A 246 14.48 -9.73 5.01
CA PHE A 246 13.77 -9.54 3.75
C PHE A 246 14.46 -10.28 2.59
N ILE A 247 13.68 -10.57 1.56
CA ILE A 247 14.14 -11.06 0.27
C ILE A 247 14.16 -9.86 -0.68
N LEU A 248 15.28 -9.61 -1.33
CA LEU A 248 15.39 -8.61 -2.38
C LEU A 248 14.70 -9.13 -3.64
N LEU A 249 13.70 -8.38 -4.11
CA LEU A 249 12.95 -8.71 -5.32
C LEU A 249 13.54 -8.01 -6.55
N SER A 250 14.00 -6.76 -6.41
CA SER A 250 14.67 -6.01 -7.46
C SER A 250 16.10 -6.52 -7.74
N ASP A 251 16.68 -6.15 -8.86
CA ASP A 251 18.03 -6.56 -9.26
C ASP A 251 19.07 -5.54 -8.80
N PRO A 252 19.94 -5.86 -7.84
CA PRO A 252 20.93 -4.92 -7.30
C PRO A 252 22.07 -4.64 -8.29
N ALA A 253 22.20 -5.41 -9.38
CA ALA A 253 23.18 -5.15 -10.43
C ALA A 253 22.74 -4.00 -11.36
N GLN A 254 21.44 -3.72 -11.44
CA GLN A 254 20.90 -2.62 -12.20
C GLN A 254 20.92 -1.33 -11.37
N LYS A 255 21.61 -0.33 -11.87
CA LYS A 255 21.83 0.94 -11.17
C LYS A 255 20.67 1.90 -11.38
N THR A 256 20.30 2.67 -10.34
CA THR A 256 19.14 3.56 -10.34
C THR A 256 19.48 5.03 -10.29
N PHE A 257 20.69 5.39 -9.79
CA PHE A 257 21.12 6.77 -9.57
C PHE A 257 22.56 7.04 -10.05
N PRO A 258 22.86 8.25 -10.57
CA PRO A 258 21.92 9.22 -11.11
C PRO A 258 21.32 8.77 -12.45
N ALA A 259 20.08 9.17 -12.76
CA ALA A 259 19.30 8.64 -13.89
C ALA A 259 19.99 8.75 -15.25
N GLY A 260 20.71 9.85 -15.54
CA GLY A 260 21.38 10.06 -16.82
C GLY A 260 22.53 9.09 -17.09
N HIS A 261 23.34 8.84 -16.06
CA HIS A 261 24.50 7.92 -16.09
C HIS A 261 24.57 7.16 -14.79
N PRO A 262 23.79 6.09 -14.62
CA PRO A 262 23.65 5.39 -13.35
C PRO A 262 24.96 4.80 -12.85
N LYS A 263 25.30 5.11 -11.60
CA LYS A 263 26.51 4.64 -10.92
C LYS A 263 26.20 3.76 -9.73
N GLU A 264 25.07 3.98 -9.07
CA GLU A 264 24.68 3.34 -7.82
C GLU A 264 23.28 2.73 -7.93
N CYS A 265 23.04 1.63 -7.23
CA CYS A 265 21.73 1.08 -6.96
C CYS A 265 21.38 1.44 -5.51
N ILE A 266 20.39 2.33 -5.32
CA ILE A 266 19.94 2.79 -4.00
C ILE A 266 18.42 2.69 -3.83
N ASP A 267 17.70 2.36 -4.91
CA ASP A 267 16.27 2.14 -4.92
C ASP A 267 15.97 0.64 -5.00
N TYR A 268 15.09 0.16 -4.11
CA TYR A 268 14.85 -1.27 -3.97
C TYR A 268 13.38 -1.59 -3.76
N ILE A 269 13.03 -2.87 -4.07
CA ILE A 269 11.78 -3.51 -3.70
C ILE A 269 12.11 -4.81 -2.97
N TRP A 270 11.56 -4.96 -1.76
CA TRP A 270 11.81 -6.08 -0.86
C TRP A 270 10.50 -6.74 -0.43
N MET A 271 10.56 -8.03 -0.08
CA MET A 271 9.50 -8.77 0.57
C MET A 271 9.99 -9.34 1.91
N TYR A 272 9.20 -9.19 2.98
CA TYR A 272 9.52 -9.75 4.29
C TYR A 272 9.50 -11.28 4.25
N ARG A 273 10.49 -11.93 4.91
CA ARG A 273 10.59 -13.38 5.06
C ARG A 273 9.57 -13.88 6.06
N GLY A 274 8.37 -14.23 5.61
CA GLY A 274 7.26 -14.71 6.44
C GLY A 274 6.73 -16.05 5.95
N LYS A 275 5.74 -16.59 6.67
CA LYS A 275 5.15 -17.92 6.41
C LYS A 275 4.52 -18.09 5.01
N LYS A 276 4.23 -17.02 4.31
CA LYS A 276 3.60 -17.03 2.97
C LYS A 276 4.55 -16.64 1.84
N THR A 277 5.82 -16.48 2.13
CA THR A 277 6.82 -16.01 1.16
C THR A 277 7.02 -16.99 0.00
N GLU A 278 6.90 -18.29 0.25
CA GLU A 278 7.11 -19.36 -0.73
C GLU A 278 6.09 -19.36 -1.88
N ALA A 279 4.93 -18.72 -1.69
CA ALA A 279 3.91 -18.59 -2.72
C ALA A 279 4.24 -17.54 -3.79
N PHE A 280 5.25 -16.67 -3.55
CA PHE A 280 5.56 -15.57 -4.43
C PHE A 280 6.77 -15.87 -5.32
N HIS A 281 6.60 -15.68 -6.63
CA HIS A 281 7.66 -15.85 -7.62
C HIS A 281 7.86 -14.56 -8.41
N VAL A 282 9.11 -14.12 -8.53
CA VAL A 282 9.45 -12.97 -9.39
C VAL A 282 9.35 -13.39 -10.84
N LYS A 283 8.44 -12.78 -11.58
CA LYS A 283 8.25 -12.97 -13.03
C LYS A 283 9.14 -12.04 -13.85
N GLU A 284 9.18 -10.78 -13.45
CA GLU A 284 9.94 -9.72 -14.09
C GLU A 284 10.55 -8.80 -13.04
N ARG A 285 11.76 -8.34 -13.28
CA ARG A 285 12.41 -7.27 -12.52
C ARG A 285 13.31 -6.46 -13.43
N ARG A 286 13.16 -5.14 -13.37
CA ARG A 286 13.99 -4.23 -14.16
C ARG A 286 14.03 -2.82 -13.59
N VAL A 287 15.07 -2.09 -13.96
CA VAL A 287 15.16 -0.64 -13.83
C VAL A 287 14.68 -0.04 -15.14
N ILE A 288 13.77 0.94 -15.04
CA ILE A 288 13.13 1.56 -16.20
C ILE A 288 14.01 2.71 -16.69
N GLU A 289 14.24 2.75 -17.98
CA GLU A 289 15.06 3.80 -18.58
C GLU A 289 14.23 5.07 -18.77
N ALA A 290 14.36 6.00 -17.80
CA ALA A 290 13.69 7.30 -17.79
C ALA A 290 14.66 8.43 -17.41
N PRO A 291 15.74 8.66 -18.20
CA PRO A 291 16.86 9.51 -17.80
C PRO A 291 16.51 11.00 -17.65
N ALA A 292 15.38 11.44 -18.15
CA ALA A 292 14.97 12.84 -18.15
C ALA A 292 13.92 13.19 -17.08
N ALA A 293 13.17 12.19 -16.55
CA ALA A 293 11.97 12.47 -15.78
C ALA A 293 12.23 12.73 -14.29
N SER A 294 13.34 12.21 -13.75
CA SER A 294 13.85 12.44 -12.39
C SER A 294 15.36 12.23 -12.41
N ASP A 295 16.04 12.45 -11.29
CA ASP A 295 17.44 12.04 -11.09
C ASP A 295 17.60 10.60 -10.65
N HIS A 296 16.49 9.90 -10.34
CA HIS A 296 16.45 8.45 -10.16
C HIS A 296 15.75 7.75 -11.31
N ARG A 297 16.12 6.49 -11.55
CA ARG A 297 15.41 5.59 -12.46
C ARG A 297 14.42 4.73 -11.67
N PRO A 298 13.19 4.55 -12.18
CA PRO A 298 12.21 3.71 -11.50
C PRO A 298 12.64 2.24 -11.47
N VAL A 299 12.26 1.54 -10.40
CA VAL A 299 12.43 0.09 -10.24
C VAL A 299 11.07 -0.59 -10.33
N LYS A 300 10.98 -1.64 -11.14
CA LYS A 300 9.76 -2.43 -11.33
C LYS A 300 10.01 -3.90 -11.03
N VAL A 301 9.05 -4.53 -10.37
CA VAL A 301 9.01 -5.97 -10.12
C VAL A 301 7.59 -6.47 -10.32
N THR A 302 7.41 -7.53 -11.11
CA THR A 302 6.15 -8.27 -11.21
C THR A 302 6.29 -9.59 -10.48
N VAL A 303 5.40 -9.88 -9.55
CA VAL A 303 5.32 -11.13 -8.79
C VAL A 303 4.04 -11.87 -9.13
N SER A 304 4.10 -13.22 -9.12
CA SER A 304 2.91 -14.08 -9.16
C SER A 304 2.74 -14.79 -7.82
N TYR A 305 1.49 -15.07 -7.42
CA TYR A 305 1.12 -15.71 -6.15
C TYR A 305 -0.19 -16.49 -6.23
#